data_3f7370d8052c2ab9b08f7fd23d89405a
#
_entry.id   3f7370d8052c2ab9b08f7fd23d89405a
#
_cell.length_a   1.000
_cell.length_b   1.000
_cell.length_c   1.000
_cell.angle_alpha   90.00
_cell.angle_beta   90.00
_cell.angle_gamma   90.00
#
_symmetry.space_group_name_H-M   'P 1'
#
loop_
_entity.id
_entity.type
_entity.pdbx_description
1 polymer ?
#
loop_
_entity_poly.entity_id
_entity_poly.type
_entity_poly.pdbx_seq_one_letter_code
_entity_poly.pdbx_strand_id
1 'polypeptide(L)'
;NYINNEVACDYNAGFTALLCKMTEAYGGTPDPDFPEPEKRDTEFYVETKLTEASGGVNLSLKFTNHSAWPARIENNMSYRYYMDLSEVIDAGYSPSDVVIRVDRDQAKMYDDYTPAEISPITQYKDNIYYIEVTYPDGRVAMPISEGQHQCELMLALVFPDYQSGWNAENDYSNADLLKHPEEYVITDRIPVYQNGVLISGVEPDGTKPTEPDTPDPAKRGDVNADQSVTVADLVLLIRHLTRDTVLKKTQAVPADVDENGMVNGMDAACLRQMLAKQ
;
A
#
# COMPACT_ATOMS: atom_id res chain seq x y z
N ASN A 1 22.37 -26.39 29.57
CA ASN A 1 21.17 -26.12 30.40
C ASN A 1 20.10 -25.48 29.50
N TYR A 2 19.26 -26.31 28.89
CA TYR A 2 18.26 -25.87 27.96
C TYR A 2 17.21 -24.94 28.58
N ILE A 3 16.89 -25.13 29.86
CA ILE A 3 15.89 -24.33 30.58
C ILE A 3 16.21 -22.84 30.56
N ASN A 4 17.51 -22.48 30.62
CA ASN A 4 17.94 -21.09 30.66
C ASN A 4 18.34 -20.53 29.28
N ASN A 5 18.56 -21.40 28.30
CA ASN A 5 19.11 -21.02 26.99
C ASN A 5 18.18 -21.35 25.82
N GLU A 6 17.01 -21.94 26.08
CA GLU A 6 16.03 -22.22 25.04
C GLU A 6 15.30 -20.94 24.71
N VAL A 7 15.37 -20.55 23.43
CA VAL A 7 14.67 -19.38 22.90
C VAL A 7 13.36 -19.87 22.31
N ALA A 8 12.32 -19.89 23.13
CA ALA A 8 10.96 -20.22 22.69
C ALA A 8 10.05 -19.00 22.83
N CYS A 9 9.12 -18.82 21.91
CA CYS A 9 8.22 -17.66 21.88
C CYS A 9 7.39 -17.53 23.14
N ASP A 10 6.88 -18.64 23.68
CA ASP A 10 6.08 -18.69 24.90
C ASP A 10 6.86 -18.30 26.16
N TYR A 11 8.11 -18.75 26.29
CA TYR A 11 8.96 -18.37 27.43
C TYR A 11 9.40 -16.90 27.39
N ASN A 12 9.60 -16.37 26.19
CA ASN A 12 10.09 -15.01 26.02
C ASN A 12 8.96 -13.97 25.98
N ALA A 13 7.73 -14.36 25.66
CA ALA A 13 6.60 -13.44 25.52
C ALA A 13 6.36 -12.62 26.80
N GLY A 14 6.33 -13.25 27.97
CA GLY A 14 6.14 -12.57 29.25
C GLY A 14 7.29 -11.63 29.59
N PHE A 15 8.53 -12.04 29.31
CA PHE A 15 9.71 -11.21 29.55
C PHE A 15 9.77 -10.01 28.62
N THR A 16 9.48 -10.21 27.34
CA THR A 16 9.38 -9.11 26.35
C THR A 16 8.29 -8.11 26.73
N ALA A 17 7.11 -8.59 27.14
CA ALA A 17 6.04 -7.73 27.61
C ALA A 17 6.44 -6.92 28.84
N LEU A 18 7.17 -7.52 29.77
CA LEU A 18 7.72 -6.82 30.94
C LEU A 18 8.73 -5.75 30.55
N LEU A 19 9.67 -6.07 29.65
CA LEU A 19 10.64 -5.10 29.14
C LEU A 19 9.97 -3.92 28.46
N CYS A 20 8.94 -4.15 27.61
CA CYS A 20 8.17 -3.08 27.00
C CYS A 20 7.53 -2.16 28.06
N LYS A 21 6.93 -2.76 29.11
CA LYS A 21 6.33 -1.99 30.21
C LYS A 21 7.37 -1.21 31.01
N MET A 22 8.52 -1.77 31.24
CA MET A 22 9.61 -1.08 31.93
C MET A 22 10.15 0.09 31.09
N THR A 23 10.31 -0.11 29.78
CA THR A 23 10.73 0.97 28.88
C THR A 23 9.69 2.08 28.80
N GLU A 24 8.38 1.73 28.76
CA GLU A 24 7.29 2.70 28.84
C GLU A 24 7.33 3.51 30.15
N ALA A 25 7.64 2.88 31.29
CA ALA A 25 7.60 3.50 32.58
C ALA A 25 8.84 4.32 32.95
N TYR A 26 10.00 3.90 32.51
CA TYR A 26 11.30 4.43 32.91
C TYR A 26 12.11 5.03 31.77
N GLY A 27 11.65 4.88 30.54
CA GLY A 27 12.40 5.27 29.35
C GLY A 27 13.59 4.33 29.08
N GLY A 28 14.44 4.73 28.17
CA GLY A 28 15.68 4.03 27.82
C GLY A 28 16.39 4.75 26.68
N THR A 29 17.70 4.58 26.61
CA THR A 29 18.48 5.04 25.46
C THR A 29 18.62 3.88 24.47
N PRO A 30 18.21 4.03 23.20
CA PRO A 30 18.45 3.00 22.20
C PRO A 30 19.94 2.67 22.09
N ASP A 31 20.26 1.39 21.90
CA ASP A 31 21.62 0.98 21.60
C ASP A 31 21.99 1.50 20.18
N PRO A 32 23.01 2.37 20.05
CA PRO A 32 23.39 2.93 18.75
C PRO A 32 23.93 1.88 17.78
N ASP A 33 24.39 0.74 18.29
CA ASP A 33 24.89 -0.36 17.48
C ASP A 33 23.81 -1.42 17.18
N PHE A 34 22.56 -1.18 17.60
CA PHE A 34 21.44 -2.07 17.25
C PHE A 34 21.17 -1.99 15.75
N PRO A 35 21.10 -3.14 15.06
CA PRO A 35 20.86 -3.12 13.63
C PRO A 35 19.53 -2.47 13.30
N GLU A 36 19.51 -1.70 12.20
CA GLU A 36 18.27 -1.16 11.66
C GLU A 36 17.23 -2.28 11.46
N PRO A 37 15.95 -1.99 11.72
CA PRO A 37 14.88 -2.94 11.45
C PRO A 37 14.90 -3.39 9.99
N GLU A 38 14.65 -4.66 9.75
CA GLU A 38 14.49 -5.17 8.39
C GLU A 38 13.41 -4.37 7.64
N LYS A 39 13.71 -4.00 6.40
CA LYS A 39 12.73 -3.35 5.54
C LYS A 39 11.60 -4.33 5.27
N ARG A 40 10.37 -3.91 5.48
CA ARG A 40 9.19 -4.72 5.18
C ARG A 40 9.09 -4.97 3.69
N ASP A 41 8.69 -6.19 3.33
CA ASP A 41 8.30 -6.52 1.97
C ASP A 41 7.04 -5.74 1.56
N THR A 42 6.85 -5.61 0.24
CA THR A 42 5.63 -5.03 -0.30
C THR A 42 4.42 -5.86 0.11
N GLU A 43 3.45 -5.24 0.79
CA GLU A 43 2.31 -5.96 1.35
C GLU A 43 1.20 -6.23 0.32
N PHE A 44 1.02 -5.33 -0.65
CA PHE A 44 0.01 -5.46 -1.71
C PHE A 44 0.68 -5.28 -3.08
N TYR A 45 0.53 -6.27 -3.93
CA TYR A 45 1.11 -6.27 -5.27
C TYR A 45 0.33 -7.17 -6.22
N VAL A 46 0.67 -7.14 -7.50
CA VAL A 46 0.08 -8.00 -8.53
C VAL A 46 1.17 -8.83 -9.16
N GLU A 47 1.07 -10.16 -9.02
CA GLU A 47 1.88 -11.08 -9.81
C GLU A 47 1.22 -11.24 -11.18
N THR A 48 1.93 -10.92 -12.23
CA THR A 48 1.37 -10.92 -13.58
C THR A 48 2.14 -11.86 -14.49
N LYS A 49 1.39 -12.68 -15.22
CA LYS A 49 1.89 -13.47 -16.34
C LYS A 49 1.32 -12.89 -17.62
N LEU A 50 2.22 -12.59 -18.56
CA LEU A 50 1.89 -12.08 -19.88
C LEU A 50 2.06 -13.19 -20.92
N THR A 51 1.10 -13.32 -21.82
CA THR A 51 1.21 -14.11 -23.03
C THR A 51 0.85 -13.21 -24.22
N GLU A 52 1.80 -12.96 -25.08
CA GLU A 52 1.57 -12.19 -26.30
C GLU A 52 0.74 -12.96 -27.30
N ALA A 53 -0.11 -12.22 -28.03
CA ALA A 53 -0.85 -12.71 -29.17
C ALA A 53 -0.77 -11.67 -30.30
N SER A 54 -0.87 -12.11 -31.56
CA SER A 54 -0.79 -11.20 -32.72
C SER A 54 -1.85 -10.09 -32.73
N GLY A 55 -2.95 -10.29 -32.03
CA GLY A 55 -4.05 -9.35 -31.93
C GLY A 55 -4.25 -8.77 -30.53
N GLY A 56 -3.24 -8.84 -29.65
CA GLY A 56 -3.36 -8.30 -28.30
C GLY A 56 -2.51 -9.02 -27.28
N VAL A 57 -2.86 -8.89 -26.01
CA VAL A 57 -2.18 -9.53 -24.88
C VAL A 57 -3.18 -10.29 -24.01
N ASN A 58 -2.74 -11.44 -23.51
CA ASN A 58 -3.47 -12.19 -22.48
C ASN A 58 -2.72 -12.04 -21.17
N LEU A 59 -3.44 -11.64 -20.14
CA LEU A 59 -2.92 -11.35 -18.82
C LEU A 59 -3.54 -12.29 -17.79
N SER A 60 -2.70 -12.90 -16.97
CA SER A 60 -3.13 -13.54 -15.73
C SER A 60 -2.59 -12.71 -14.57
N LEU A 61 -3.48 -12.08 -13.83
CA LEU A 61 -3.21 -11.07 -12.82
C LEU A 61 -3.63 -11.63 -11.45
N LYS A 62 -2.67 -11.85 -10.56
CA LYS A 62 -2.93 -12.32 -9.19
C LYS A 62 -2.72 -11.16 -8.23
N PHE A 63 -3.81 -10.52 -7.86
CA PHE A 63 -3.79 -9.56 -6.76
C PHE A 63 -3.46 -10.28 -5.45
N THR A 64 -2.43 -9.82 -4.75
CA THR A 64 -1.86 -10.49 -3.58
C THR A 64 -1.91 -9.58 -2.36
N ASN A 65 -2.41 -10.13 -1.26
CA ASN A 65 -2.34 -9.53 0.06
C ASN A 65 -1.30 -10.29 0.90
N HIS A 66 -0.13 -9.68 1.07
CA HIS A 66 0.99 -10.22 1.85
C HIS A 66 1.13 -9.52 3.23
N SER A 67 0.05 -8.86 3.68
CA SER A 67 0.08 -8.15 4.96
C SER A 67 0.21 -9.12 6.14
N ALA A 68 1.12 -8.78 7.08
CA ALA A 68 1.42 -9.59 8.26
C ALA A 68 1.58 -8.76 9.53
N TRP A 69 1.88 -7.45 9.42
CA TRP A 69 2.25 -6.58 10.53
C TRP A 69 1.49 -5.24 10.56
N PRO A 70 0.21 -5.22 10.94
CA PRO A 70 -0.68 -6.36 11.19
C PRO A 70 -1.21 -6.99 9.91
N ALA A 71 -1.62 -8.25 10.01
CA ALA A 71 -2.44 -8.88 8.98
C ALA A 71 -3.79 -8.15 8.89
N ARG A 72 -4.22 -7.77 7.69
CA ARG A 72 -5.43 -6.98 7.49
C ARG A 72 -6.15 -7.29 6.19
N ILE A 73 -7.45 -7.16 6.23
CA ILE A 73 -8.33 -7.24 5.06
C ILE A 73 -8.67 -5.80 4.68
N GLU A 74 -8.39 -5.43 3.43
CA GLU A 74 -8.59 -4.08 2.93
C GLU A 74 -9.62 -4.07 1.80
N ASN A 75 -10.67 -3.29 1.97
CA ASN A 75 -11.69 -3.09 0.95
C ASN A 75 -11.28 -2.01 -0.06
N ASN A 76 -11.93 -2.02 -1.23
CA ASN A 76 -11.71 -1.05 -2.30
C ASN A 76 -10.24 -0.99 -2.75
N MET A 77 -9.64 -2.16 -2.88
CA MET A 77 -8.33 -2.30 -3.47
C MET A 77 -8.45 -2.30 -4.98
N SER A 78 -7.54 -1.60 -5.66
CA SER A 78 -7.47 -1.61 -7.12
C SER A 78 -6.03 -1.65 -7.61
N TYR A 79 -5.86 -2.02 -8.87
CA TYR A 79 -4.60 -1.89 -9.58
C TYR A 79 -4.83 -1.45 -11.02
N ARG A 80 -3.82 -0.84 -11.62
CA ARG A 80 -3.89 -0.36 -13.01
C ARG A 80 -2.87 -1.05 -13.88
N TYR A 81 -3.34 -1.49 -15.04
CA TYR A 81 -2.50 -1.94 -16.13
C TYR A 81 -2.46 -0.86 -17.21
N TYR A 82 -1.27 -0.38 -17.52
CA TYR A 82 -1.02 0.71 -18.46
C TYR A 82 -0.53 0.21 -19.80
N MET A 83 -1.09 0.71 -20.87
CA MET A 83 -0.78 0.36 -22.25
C MET A 83 -0.62 1.62 -23.11
N ASP A 84 0.22 1.56 -24.13
CA ASP A 84 0.29 2.58 -25.19
C ASP A 84 -0.64 2.14 -26.32
N LEU A 85 -1.55 2.98 -26.73
CA LEU A 85 -2.53 2.70 -27.81
C LEU A 85 -2.25 3.49 -29.08
N SER A 86 -1.00 3.90 -29.31
CA SER A 86 -0.61 4.60 -30.53
C SER A 86 -0.94 3.81 -31.79
N GLU A 87 -0.67 2.50 -31.81
CA GLU A 87 -0.96 1.64 -32.97
C GLU A 87 -2.46 1.48 -33.24
N VAL A 88 -3.30 1.53 -32.19
CA VAL A 88 -4.76 1.50 -32.34
C VAL A 88 -5.25 2.80 -32.97
N ILE A 89 -4.71 3.93 -32.51
CA ILE A 89 -5.05 5.28 -33.00
C ILE A 89 -4.54 5.45 -34.44
N ASP A 90 -3.30 5.03 -34.73
CA ASP A 90 -2.71 5.13 -36.06
C ASP A 90 -3.44 4.24 -37.08
N ALA A 91 -4.06 3.16 -36.64
CA ALA A 91 -4.94 2.33 -37.47
C ALA A 91 -6.33 2.95 -37.68
N GLY A 92 -6.63 4.12 -37.09
CA GLY A 92 -7.87 4.83 -37.22
C GLY A 92 -9.01 4.43 -36.30
N TYR A 93 -8.70 3.64 -35.26
CA TYR A 93 -9.64 3.26 -34.23
C TYR A 93 -9.59 4.19 -33.02
N SER A 94 -10.66 4.18 -32.25
CA SER A 94 -10.69 4.82 -30.92
C SER A 94 -10.09 3.86 -29.87
N PRO A 95 -9.40 4.37 -28.84
CA PRO A 95 -9.02 3.57 -27.67
C PRO A 95 -10.17 2.77 -27.05
N SER A 96 -11.40 3.31 -27.13
CA SER A 96 -12.61 2.63 -26.65
C SER A 96 -13.04 1.42 -27.49
N ASP A 97 -12.48 1.25 -28.69
CA ASP A 97 -12.77 0.11 -29.56
C ASP A 97 -11.94 -1.13 -29.20
N VAL A 98 -10.91 -0.97 -28.35
CA VAL A 98 -10.15 -2.10 -27.79
C VAL A 98 -11.07 -2.99 -26.96
N VAL A 99 -11.06 -4.28 -27.26
CA VAL A 99 -11.94 -5.24 -26.60
C VAL A 99 -11.27 -5.74 -25.31
N ILE A 100 -11.95 -5.57 -24.19
CA ILE A 100 -11.58 -6.17 -22.91
C ILE A 100 -12.39 -7.48 -22.75
N ARG A 101 -11.70 -8.62 -22.79
CA ARG A 101 -12.34 -9.93 -22.62
C ARG A 101 -11.89 -10.53 -21.29
N VAL A 102 -12.83 -10.82 -20.41
CA VAL A 102 -12.57 -11.50 -19.15
C VAL A 102 -12.74 -13.00 -19.35
N ASP A 103 -11.66 -13.76 -19.21
CA ASP A 103 -11.67 -15.22 -19.38
C ASP A 103 -11.94 -15.94 -18.05
N ARG A 104 -11.48 -15.36 -16.93
CA ARG A 104 -11.70 -15.89 -15.57
C ARG A 104 -11.66 -14.77 -14.54
N ASP A 105 -12.57 -14.80 -13.61
CA ASP A 105 -12.55 -13.98 -12.41
C ASP A 105 -12.72 -14.91 -11.20
N GLN A 106 -11.67 -15.08 -10.41
CA GLN A 106 -11.68 -15.97 -9.26
C GLN A 106 -12.65 -15.47 -8.17
N ALA A 107 -12.87 -14.17 -8.04
CA ALA A 107 -13.84 -13.64 -7.08
C ALA A 107 -15.26 -14.17 -7.31
N LYS A 108 -15.63 -14.45 -8.57
CA LYS A 108 -16.92 -15.04 -8.93
C LYS A 108 -17.10 -16.51 -8.52
N MET A 109 -16.03 -17.17 -8.11
CA MET A 109 -16.09 -18.56 -7.67
C MET A 109 -16.60 -18.72 -6.23
N TYR A 110 -16.75 -17.62 -5.52
CA TYR A 110 -17.22 -17.58 -4.13
C TYR A 110 -18.60 -16.93 -4.08
N ASP A 111 -19.61 -17.67 -3.58
CA ASP A 111 -21.02 -17.25 -3.62
C ASP A 111 -21.29 -15.90 -2.96
N ASP A 112 -20.50 -15.53 -1.97
CA ASP A 112 -20.70 -14.31 -1.17
C ASP A 112 -19.74 -13.16 -1.53
N TYR A 113 -18.91 -13.31 -2.58
CA TYR A 113 -17.90 -12.29 -2.92
C TYR A 113 -18.37 -11.40 -4.08
N THR A 114 -17.98 -10.15 -4.02
CA THR A 114 -18.21 -9.21 -5.10
C THR A 114 -17.19 -9.45 -6.21
N PRO A 115 -17.64 -9.64 -7.47
CA PRO A 115 -16.74 -9.75 -8.62
C PRO A 115 -15.79 -8.56 -8.77
N ALA A 116 -14.67 -8.77 -9.48
CA ALA A 116 -13.81 -7.67 -9.90
C ALA A 116 -14.59 -6.69 -10.80
N GLU A 117 -14.44 -5.40 -10.54
CA GLU A 117 -14.94 -4.34 -11.39
C GLU A 117 -13.81 -3.84 -12.29
N ILE A 118 -14.03 -3.84 -13.62
CA ILE A 118 -13.04 -3.40 -14.58
C ILE A 118 -13.51 -2.10 -15.22
N SER A 119 -12.69 -1.05 -15.12
CA SER A 119 -13.01 0.24 -15.73
C SER A 119 -13.02 0.16 -17.26
N PRO A 120 -13.72 1.07 -17.94
CA PRO A 120 -13.45 1.35 -19.34
C PRO A 120 -11.97 1.75 -19.53
N ILE A 121 -11.45 1.62 -20.75
CA ILE A 121 -10.14 2.15 -21.11
C ILE A 121 -10.15 3.66 -20.91
N THR A 122 -9.25 4.12 -20.04
CA THR A 122 -9.18 5.51 -19.58
C THR A 122 -7.83 6.10 -19.95
N GLN A 123 -7.83 7.30 -20.54
CA GLN A 123 -6.60 8.00 -20.86
C GLN A 123 -5.86 8.44 -19.58
N TYR A 124 -4.58 8.12 -19.50
CA TYR A 124 -3.69 8.64 -18.47
C TYR A 124 -2.99 9.91 -18.96
N LYS A 125 -2.22 9.79 -20.03
CA LYS A 125 -1.48 10.90 -20.61
C LYS A 125 -1.01 10.54 -22.03
N ASP A 126 -1.12 11.48 -22.98
CA ASP A 126 -0.71 11.27 -24.36
C ASP A 126 -1.37 10.00 -24.95
N ASN A 127 -0.58 9.03 -25.44
CA ASN A 127 -1.08 7.75 -25.95
C ASN A 127 -1.12 6.65 -24.88
N ILE A 128 -0.80 6.97 -23.62
CA ILE A 128 -0.85 6.01 -22.51
C ILE A 128 -2.26 5.99 -21.94
N TYR A 129 -2.83 4.82 -21.92
CA TYR A 129 -4.14 4.50 -21.35
C TYR A 129 -4.00 3.43 -20.27
N TYR A 130 -5.04 3.22 -19.49
CA TYR A 130 -5.10 2.15 -18.51
C TYR A 130 -6.48 1.53 -18.39
N ILE A 131 -6.50 0.31 -17.88
CA ILE A 131 -7.65 -0.27 -17.22
C ILE A 131 -7.38 -0.31 -15.73
N GLU A 132 -8.40 -0.05 -14.93
CA GLU A 132 -8.37 -0.23 -13.49
C GLU A 132 -9.24 -1.41 -13.09
N VAL A 133 -8.66 -2.34 -12.34
CA VAL A 133 -9.37 -3.48 -11.76
C VAL A 133 -9.56 -3.19 -10.29
N THR A 134 -10.80 -3.16 -9.83
CA THR A 134 -11.16 -2.86 -8.46
C THR A 134 -11.80 -4.09 -7.80
N TYR A 135 -11.36 -4.39 -6.59
CA TYR A 135 -11.98 -5.34 -5.69
C TYR A 135 -12.66 -4.60 -4.54
N PRO A 136 -14.00 -4.44 -4.58
CA PRO A 136 -14.73 -3.76 -3.49
C PRO A 136 -14.66 -4.53 -2.16
N ASP A 137 -14.63 -5.86 -2.23
CA ASP A 137 -14.59 -6.75 -1.08
C ASP A 137 -13.18 -7.28 -0.84
N GLY A 138 -12.57 -6.91 0.27
CA GLY A 138 -11.20 -7.31 0.65
C GLY A 138 -11.05 -8.80 0.95
N ARG A 139 -12.15 -9.54 1.14
CA ARG A 139 -12.11 -10.99 1.37
C ARG A 139 -11.63 -11.78 0.15
N VAL A 140 -11.60 -11.17 -1.04
CA VAL A 140 -11.07 -11.81 -2.25
C VAL A 140 -9.58 -12.14 -2.14
N ALA A 141 -8.83 -11.38 -1.33
CA ALA A 141 -7.42 -11.62 -1.01
C ALA A 141 -7.18 -11.40 0.48
N MET A 142 -7.34 -12.46 1.26
CA MET A 142 -7.15 -12.50 2.71
C MET A 142 -5.65 -12.32 3.05
N PRO A 143 -5.29 -11.91 4.27
CA PRO A 143 -3.89 -11.92 4.69
C PRO A 143 -3.26 -13.30 4.51
N ILE A 144 -1.95 -13.36 4.28
CA ILE A 144 -1.23 -14.59 3.96
C ILE A 144 -1.46 -15.72 4.97
N SER A 145 -1.71 -15.41 6.23
CA SER A 145 -2.02 -16.37 7.30
C SER A 145 -3.37 -17.06 7.15
N GLU A 146 -4.29 -16.50 6.38
CA GLU A 146 -5.67 -16.99 6.24
C GLU A 146 -5.85 -17.92 5.03
N GLY A 147 -4.78 -18.19 4.28
CA GLY A 147 -4.73 -19.18 3.22
C GLY A 147 -5.14 -18.73 1.83
N GLN A 148 -6.08 -17.80 1.68
CA GLN A 148 -6.49 -17.26 0.38
C GLN A 148 -5.93 -15.85 0.20
N HIS A 149 -4.63 -15.75 0.04
CA HIS A 149 -3.93 -14.48 -0.05
C HIS A 149 -3.85 -13.90 -1.47
N GLN A 150 -4.35 -14.61 -2.47
CA GLN A 150 -4.34 -14.21 -3.88
C GLN A 150 -5.73 -14.34 -4.50
N CYS A 151 -6.05 -13.41 -5.40
CA CYS A 151 -7.22 -13.48 -6.27
C CYS A 151 -6.80 -13.29 -7.72
N GLU A 152 -7.06 -14.29 -8.56
CA GLU A 152 -6.67 -14.29 -9.98
C GLU A 152 -7.78 -13.73 -10.86
N LEU A 153 -7.39 -12.79 -11.72
CA LEU A 153 -8.18 -12.32 -12.86
C LEU A 153 -7.42 -12.65 -14.15
N MET A 154 -8.05 -13.39 -15.05
CA MET A 154 -7.52 -13.62 -16.39
C MET A 154 -8.32 -12.80 -17.38
N LEU A 155 -7.64 -11.95 -18.14
CA LEU A 155 -8.25 -11.12 -19.16
C LEU A 155 -7.37 -11.00 -20.40
N ALA A 156 -7.99 -10.66 -21.52
CA ALA A 156 -7.31 -10.29 -22.73
C ALA A 156 -7.67 -8.86 -23.14
N LEU A 157 -6.66 -8.12 -23.58
CA LEU A 157 -6.81 -6.86 -24.29
C LEU A 157 -6.60 -7.16 -25.78
N VAL A 158 -7.63 -6.92 -26.57
CA VAL A 158 -7.66 -7.37 -27.96
C VAL A 158 -7.81 -6.17 -28.87
N PHE A 159 -7.00 -6.13 -29.93
CA PHE A 159 -7.05 -5.09 -30.95
C PHE A 159 -8.47 -5.01 -31.57
N PRO A 160 -8.95 -3.80 -31.91
CA PRO A 160 -10.27 -3.63 -32.52
C PRO A 160 -10.50 -4.57 -33.70
N ASP A 161 -11.75 -5.04 -33.83
CA ASP A 161 -12.14 -6.01 -34.87
C ASP A 161 -11.32 -7.31 -34.89
N TYR A 162 -10.64 -7.65 -33.78
CA TYR A 162 -9.77 -8.83 -33.66
C TYR A 162 -8.65 -8.87 -34.70
N GLN A 163 -8.19 -7.70 -35.14
CA GLN A 163 -7.08 -7.62 -36.08
C GLN A 163 -5.73 -7.79 -35.37
N SER A 164 -4.68 -8.03 -36.17
CA SER A 164 -3.31 -7.99 -35.71
C SER A 164 -2.78 -6.55 -35.70
N GLY A 165 -1.80 -6.26 -34.87
CA GLY A 165 -1.14 -4.96 -34.84
C GLY A 165 -0.87 -4.42 -33.43
N TRP A 166 -1.23 -5.19 -32.40
CA TRP A 166 -0.87 -4.82 -31.03
C TRP A 166 0.65 -4.85 -30.85
N ASN A 167 1.20 -3.82 -30.26
CA ASN A 167 2.61 -3.75 -29.91
C ASN A 167 2.78 -3.82 -28.39
N ALA A 168 3.02 -5.03 -27.86
CA ALA A 168 3.19 -5.22 -26.41
C ALA A 168 4.49 -4.60 -25.85
N GLU A 169 5.46 -4.26 -26.71
CA GLU A 169 6.76 -3.72 -26.27
C GLU A 169 6.69 -2.25 -25.82
N ASN A 170 5.73 -1.47 -26.30
CA ASN A 170 5.56 -0.07 -25.92
C ASN A 170 4.65 0.10 -24.69
N ASP A 171 3.98 -0.95 -24.24
CA ASP A 171 3.13 -0.94 -23.06
C ASP A 171 3.96 -0.76 -21.79
N TYR A 172 3.66 0.27 -21.01
CA TYR A 172 4.39 0.56 -19.78
C TYR A 172 4.44 -0.62 -18.82
N SER A 173 3.31 -1.29 -18.62
CA SER A 173 3.20 -2.41 -17.67
C SER A 173 3.94 -3.66 -18.12
N ASN A 174 4.28 -3.79 -19.41
CA ASN A 174 4.90 -4.98 -19.97
C ASN A 174 6.43 -5.01 -19.87
N ALA A 175 7.09 -3.89 -19.61
CA ALA A 175 8.54 -3.77 -19.74
C ALA A 175 9.35 -4.80 -18.93
N ASP A 176 8.83 -5.27 -17.80
CA ASP A 176 9.45 -6.33 -17.01
C ASP A 176 8.89 -7.71 -17.36
N LEU A 177 7.62 -7.80 -17.71
CA LEU A 177 6.94 -9.04 -18.04
C LEU A 177 7.52 -9.69 -19.31
N LEU A 178 7.88 -8.89 -20.31
CA LEU A 178 8.49 -9.37 -21.58
C LEU A 178 9.86 -9.99 -21.40
N LYS A 179 10.55 -9.71 -20.29
CA LYS A 179 11.82 -10.34 -19.95
C LYS A 179 11.65 -11.77 -19.43
N HIS A 180 10.45 -12.12 -19.02
CA HIS A 180 10.10 -13.39 -18.39
C HIS A 180 8.81 -13.95 -19.00
N PRO A 181 8.82 -14.30 -20.30
CA PRO A 181 7.63 -14.75 -21.01
C PRO A 181 7.06 -16.03 -20.35
N GLU A 182 5.74 -16.08 -20.22
CA GLU A 182 5.00 -17.20 -19.63
C GLU A 182 5.25 -17.44 -18.12
N GLU A 183 6.01 -16.56 -17.44
CA GLU A 183 6.24 -16.63 -15.99
C GLU A 183 5.41 -15.59 -15.25
N TYR A 184 5.11 -15.85 -13.97
CA TYR A 184 4.53 -14.83 -13.09
C TYR A 184 5.65 -13.92 -12.56
N VAL A 185 5.49 -12.64 -12.74
CA VAL A 185 6.45 -11.60 -12.34
C VAL A 185 5.76 -10.57 -11.47
N ILE A 186 6.41 -10.18 -10.39
CA ILE A 186 6.05 -8.99 -9.61
C ILE A 186 6.74 -7.80 -10.24
N THR A 187 5.98 -6.78 -10.63
CA THR A 187 6.53 -5.56 -11.21
C THR A 187 5.93 -4.32 -10.55
N ASP A 188 6.74 -3.31 -10.35
CA ASP A 188 6.29 -1.99 -9.87
C ASP A 188 5.45 -1.24 -10.91
N ARG A 189 5.39 -1.73 -12.16
CA ARG A 189 4.68 -1.08 -13.27
C ARG A 189 3.19 -1.43 -13.35
N ILE A 190 2.70 -2.20 -12.40
CA ILE A 190 1.27 -2.44 -12.16
C ILE A 190 0.95 -1.95 -10.75
N PRO A 191 0.81 -0.63 -10.60
CA PRO A 191 0.63 0.00 -9.29
C PRO A 191 -0.70 -0.38 -8.66
N VAL A 192 -0.68 -0.48 -7.32
CA VAL A 192 -1.81 -0.84 -6.48
C VAL A 192 -2.28 0.37 -5.68
N TYR A 193 -3.60 0.49 -5.57
CA TYR A 193 -4.27 1.60 -4.89
C TYR A 193 -5.21 1.07 -3.81
N GLN A 194 -5.37 1.84 -2.76
CA GLN A 194 -6.42 1.66 -1.76
C GLN A 194 -7.30 2.90 -1.72
N ASN A 195 -8.60 2.76 -1.96
CA ASN A 195 -9.53 3.89 -2.05
C ASN A 195 -9.03 5.00 -3.01
N GLY A 196 -8.39 4.62 -4.12
CA GLY A 196 -7.82 5.53 -5.11
C GLY A 196 -6.48 6.17 -4.73
N VAL A 197 -5.92 5.85 -3.56
CA VAL A 197 -4.59 6.31 -3.14
C VAL A 197 -3.54 5.27 -3.52
N LEU A 198 -2.48 5.67 -4.21
CA LEU A 198 -1.37 4.82 -4.61
C LEU A 198 -0.63 4.32 -3.36
N ILE A 199 -0.54 2.99 -3.18
CA ILE A 199 0.11 2.36 -2.01
C ILE A 199 1.29 1.47 -2.39
N SER A 200 1.39 1.05 -3.65
CA SER A 200 2.48 0.22 -4.15
C SER A 200 2.68 0.44 -5.64
N GLY A 201 3.91 0.27 -6.13
CA GLY A 201 4.27 0.42 -7.53
C GLY A 201 4.58 1.84 -7.95
N VAL A 202 4.70 2.06 -9.26
CA VAL A 202 5.10 3.32 -9.88
C VAL A 202 4.19 3.61 -11.07
N GLU A 203 3.66 4.83 -11.18
CA GLU A 203 2.89 5.26 -12.35
C GLU A 203 3.82 5.63 -13.52
N PRO A 204 3.30 5.71 -14.76
CA PRO A 204 4.12 6.02 -15.95
C PRO A 204 4.89 7.35 -15.89
N ASP A 205 4.42 8.32 -15.12
CA ASP A 205 5.09 9.62 -14.92
C ASP A 205 6.15 9.60 -13.81
N GLY A 206 6.35 8.43 -13.16
CA GLY A 206 7.29 8.25 -12.08
C GLY A 206 6.71 8.49 -10.69
N THR A 207 5.41 8.80 -10.58
CA THR A 207 4.72 8.93 -9.28
C THR A 207 4.83 7.61 -8.51
N LYS A 208 5.25 7.71 -7.26
CA LYS A 208 5.38 6.59 -6.32
C LYS A 208 4.43 6.79 -5.15
N PRO A 209 4.12 5.72 -4.40
CA PRO A 209 3.46 5.88 -3.12
C PRO A 209 4.18 6.97 -2.32
N THR A 210 3.42 7.90 -1.78
CA THR A 210 3.96 8.68 -0.67
C THR A 210 4.24 7.64 0.42
N GLU A 211 5.51 7.49 0.81
CA GLU A 211 5.81 6.79 2.04
C GLU A 211 4.80 7.34 3.07
N PRO A 212 4.07 6.46 3.82
CA PRO A 212 3.26 6.97 4.91
C PRO A 212 4.22 7.87 5.68
N ASP A 213 3.91 9.16 5.71
CA ASP A 213 4.78 10.15 6.32
C ASP A 213 5.49 9.47 7.48
N THR A 214 6.79 9.11 7.27
CA THR A 214 7.69 9.13 8.41
C THR A 214 7.43 10.52 8.91
N PRO A 215 6.77 10.69 10.08
CA PRO A 215 6.40 12.01 10.53
C PRO A 215 7.68 12.80 10.35
N ASP A 216 7.71 13.76 9.43
CA ASP A 216 8.73 14.79 9.35
C ASP A 216 9.05 15.08 10.81
N PRO A 217 10.34 14.93 11.30
CA PRO A 217 10.62 14.92 12.74
C PRO A 217 9.79 16.03 13.34
N ALA A 218 8.67 15.64 13.77
CA ALA A 218 7.39 16.30 13.65
C ALA A 218 7.59 17.62 14.32
N LYS A 219 7.32 18.69 13.64
CA LYS A 219 7.46 20.04 14.16
C LYS A 219 6.97 20.01 15.60
N ARG A 220 7.90 20.04 16.50
CA ARG A 220 7.69 19.81 17.93
C ARG A 220 6.53 20.65 18.41
N GLY A 221 5.50 20.02 18.92
CA GLY A 221 4.25 20.65 19.34
C GLY A 221 3.12 20.69 18.29
N ASP A 222 3.37 20.23 17.05
CA ASP A 222 2.32 20.07 16.02
C ASP A 222 1.64 18.71 16.18
N VAL A 223 0.75 18.61 17.16
CA VAL A 223 0.12 17.35 17.57
C VAL A 223 -0.96 16.90 16.59
N ASN A 224 -1.58 17.84 15.86
CA ASN A 224 -2.62 17.53 14.88
C ASN A 224 -2.07 17.27 13.46
N ALA A 225 -0.76 17.52 13.24
CA ALA A 225 -0.07 17.38 11.97
C ALA A 225 -0.58 18.31 10.85
N ASP A 226 -1.01 19.53 11.20
CA ASP A 226 -1.44 20.55 10.23
C ASP A 226 -0.30 21.50 9.80
N GLN A 227 0.94 21.20 10.18
CA GLN A 227 2.17 21.96 9.94
C GLN A 227 2.25 23.28 10.73
N SER A 228 1.36 23.52 11.66
CA SER A 228 1.31 24.74 12.49
C SER A 228 1.23 24.38 13.96
N VAL A 229 2.06 24.98 14.80
CA VAL A 229 1.96 24.80 16.24
C VAL A 229 1.01 25.86 16.80
N THR A 230 -0.17 25.47 17.23
CA THR A 230 -1.26 26.35 17.62
C THR A 230 -1.94 25.89 18.93
N VAL A 231 -2.90 26.67 19.38
CA VAL A 231 -3.74 26.27 20.53
C VAL A 231 -4.54 24.98 20.26
N ALA A 232 -4.82 24.66 18.98
CA ALA A 232 -5.51 23.42 18.63
C ALA A 232 -4.71 22.16 19.04
N ASP A 233 -3.38 22.21 18.92
CA ASP A 233 -2.47 21.16 19.34
C ASP A 233 -2.47 20.97 20.85
N LEU A 234 -2.43 22.08 21.57
CA LEU A 234 -2.51 22.06 23.03
C LEU A 234 -3.85 21.47 23.51
N VAL A 235 -4.95 21.83 22.86
CA VAL A 235 -6.27 21.26 23.16
C VAL A 235 -6.28 19.76 22.89
N LEU A 236 -5.74 19.31 21.76
CA LEU A 236 -5.68 17.89 21.40
C LEU A 236 -4.83 17.11 22.42
N LEU A 237 -3.67 17.63 22.81
CA LEU A 237 -2.79 17.05 23.82
C LEU A 237 -3.51 16.97 25.19
N ILE A 238 -4.17 18.03 25.64
CA ILE A 238 -4.93 18.02 26.89
C ILE A 238 -6.05 16.99 26.86
N ARG A 239 -6.80 16.89 25.77
CA ARG A 239 -7.85 15.88 25.60
C ARG A 239 -7.31 14.46 25.68
N HIS A 240 -6.10 14.22 25.15
CA HIS A 240 -5.42 12.93 25.32
C HIS A 240 -5.09 12.65 26.79
N LEU A 241 -4.50 13.62 27.48
CA LEU A 241 -4.10 13.48 28.89
C LEU A 241 -5.30 13.28 29.82
N THR A 242 -6.45 13.86 29.47
CA THR A 242 -7.72 13.68 30.22
C THR A 242 -8.51 12.44 29.78
N ARG A 243 -7.97 11.64 28.86
CA ARG A 243 -8.59 10.44 28.29
C ARG A 243 -9.90 10.70 27.51
N ASP A 244 -10.13 11.92 27.07
CA ASP A 244 -11.25 12.29 26.22
C ASP A 244 -11.02 11.89 24.75
N THR A 245 -9.75 11.76 24.34
CA THR A 245 -9.32 11.22 23.06
C THR A 245 -8.04 10.41 23.19
N VAL A 246 -7.68 9.62 22.17
CA VAL A 246 -6.41 8.89 22.13
C VAL A 246 -5.62 9.41 20.95
N LEU A 247 -4.38 9.84 21.18
CA LEU A 247 -3.48 10.23 20.11
C LEU A 247 -3.11 9.01 19.28
N LYS A 248 -3.05 9.18 17.97
CA LYS A 248 -2.48 8.18 17.07
C LYS A 248 -0.98 8.07 17.35
N LYS A 249 -0.38 6.91 17.05
CA LYS A 249 1.05 6.68 17.26
C LYS A 249 1.92 7.76 16.59
N THR A 250 1.52 8.26 15.42
CA THR A 250 2.19 9.34 14.69
C THR A 250 2.10 10.71 15.38
N GLN A 251 1.13 10.90 16.26
CA GLN A 251 0.92 12.13 17.02
C GLN A 251 1.65 12.14 18.37
N ALA A 252 2.08 10.97 18.84
CA ALA A 252 2.79 10.85 20.11
C ALA A 252 4.17 11.54 20.09
N VAL A 253 4.90 11.45 18.97
CA VAL A 253 6.22 12.07 18.83
C VAL A 253 6.16 13.61 18.89
N PRO A 254 5.31 14.32 18.11
CA PRO A 254 5.18 15.76 18.25
C PRO A 254 4.54 16.19 19.58
N ALA A 255 3.80 15.31 20.26
CA ALA A 255 3.19 15.57 21.55
C ALA A 255 4.19 15.49 22.72
N ASP A 256 5.29 14.75 22.57
CA ASP A 256 6.42 14.72 23.52
C ASP A 256 7.25 15.99 23.32
N VAL A 257 6.78 17.09 23.89
CA VAL A 257 7.33 18.43 23.64
C VAL A 257 8.62 18.66 24.41
N ASP A 258 8.85 17.98 25.52
CA ASP A 258 10.09 18.08 26.31
C ASP A 258 11.12 17.01 25.96
N GLU A 259 10.78 16.11 24.99
CA GLU A 259 11.66 15.03 24.47
C GLU A 259 12.11 14.03 25.54
N ASN A 260 11.27 13.81 26.55
CA ASN A 260 11.60 12.86 27.60
C ASN A 260 11.11 11.42 27.32
N GLY A 261 10.50 11.17 26.15
CA GLY A 261 9.95 9.89 25.71
C GLY A 261 8.57 9.56 26.26
N MET A 262 7.92 10.50 26.96
CA MET A 262 6.60 10.30 27.56
C MET A 262 5.67 11.47 27.33
N VAL A 263 4.50 11.22 26.78
CA VAL A 263 3.46 12.26 26.63
C VAL A 263 2.72 12.41 27.96
N ASN A 264 2.92 13.54 28.64
CA ASN A 264 2.38 13.82 29.98
C ASN A 264 2.05 15.30 30.18
N GLY A 265 1.70 15.69 31.40
CA GLY A 265 1.32 17.08 31.70
C GLY A 265 2.45 18.10 31.55
N MET A 266 3.71 17.67 31.54
CA MET A 266 4.86 18.53 31.33
C MET A 266 4.92 19.01 29.87
N ASP A 267 4.59 18.13 28.92
CA ASP A 267 4.49 18.50 27.50
C ASP A 267 3.43 19.56 27.24
N ALA A 268 2.28 19.44 27.89
CA ALA A 268 1.25 20.45 27.81
C ALA A 268 1.73 21.80 28.38
N ALA A 269 2.52 21.78 29.45
CA ALA A 269 3.14 22.98 30.00
C ALA A 269 4.20 23.58 29.07
N CYS A 270 5.05 22.74 28.47
CA CYS A 270 6.05 23.14 27.48
C CYS A 270 5.41 23.72 26.21
N LEU A 271 4.38 23.05 25.67
CA LEU A 271 3.65 23.53 24.49
C LEU A 271 2.96 24.87 24.76
N ARG A 272 2.35 25.02 25.93
CA ARG A 272 1.78 26.30 26.36
C ARG A 272 2.82 27.41 26.42
N GLN A 273 4.03 27.12 26.92
CA GLN A 273 5.13 28.10 26.96
C GLN A 273 5.64 28.47 25.55
N MET A 274 5.68 27.49 24.63
CA MET A 274 6.03 27.76 23.23
C MET A 274 5.03 28.69 22.58
N LEU A 275 3.73 28.44 22.77
CA LEU A 275 2.66 29.28 22.23
C LEU A 275 2.64 30.70 22.82
N ALA A 276 3.02 30.85 24.08
CA ALA A 276 3.08 32.17 24.73
C ALA A 276 4.27 33.05 24.26
N LYS A 277 5.23 32.48 23.52
CA LYS A 277 6.40 33.17 22.96
C LYS A 277 6.24 33.55 21.48
N GLN A 278 5.20 33.07 20.83
CA GLN A 278 4.81 33.44 19.47
C GLN A 278 4.01 34.75 19.47
#